data_228e992f4b98a63b0c49ebf755116d86
#
_entry.id   228e992f4b98a63b0c49ebf755116d86
#
_cell.length_a   1.000
_cell.length_b   1.000
_cell.length_c   1.000
_cell.angle_alpha   90.00
_cell.angle_beta   90.00
_cell.angle_gamma   90.00
#
_symmetry.space_group_name_H-M   'P 1'
#
loop_
_entity.id
_entity.type
_entity.pdbx_description
1 polymer ?
#
loop_
_entity_poly.entity_id
_entity_poly.type
_entity_poly.pdbx_seq_one_letter_code
_entity_poly.pdbx_strand_id
1 'polypeptide(L)'
;GELDEVERSLRGDLEPGERQQLNDRQHELEQRIHEIEDSYLDEIQPEAFAVVKDACRRLVGRSWEVVGGTEEWFMVPYDVQLYGGTVLHSGKVAEMATGEGKTLVAVAPLYLNALTGRGCHLITHNNYLAKRDAMWMGGVYNYLGLSVGIIQDARQTGGAEAYVLPAPDAVPQGFEFQPANRREAYAADIVYATKDQIGFDYLYDNMATRRDHISQREFNFAIVDEVDSILI
;
A
#
# COMPACT_ATOMS: atom_id res chain seq x y z
N GLY A 1 -2.38 -22.60 -10.67
CA GLY A 1 -3.63 -22.56 -11.45
C GLY A 1 -3.36 -22.37 -12.95
N GLU A 2 -4.39 -22.07 -13.72
CA GLU A 2 -4.26 -21.90 -15.19
C GLU A 2 -3.28 -20.75 -15.55
N LEU A 3 -3.29 -19.65 -14.79
CA LEU A 3 -2.33 -18.56 -14.97
C LEU A 3 -0.88 -19.02 -14.80
N ASP A 4 -0.57 -19.81 -13.77
CA ASP A 4 0.78 -20.35 -13.55
C ASP A 4 1.25 -21.29 -14.68
N GLU A 5 0.31 -21.95 -15.34
CA GLU A 5 0.61 -22.80 -16.51
C GLU A 5 0.95 -21.95 -17.72
N VAL A 6 0.17 -20.89 -17.98
CA VAL A 6 0.43 -19.93 -19.06
C VAL A 6 1.78 -19.22 -18.84
N GLU A 7 2.07 -18.75 -17.63
CA GLU A 7 3.35 -18.11 -17.31
C GLU A 7 4.55 -19.05 -17.48
N ARG A 8 4.40 -20.31 -17.09
CA ARG A 8 5.45 -21.33 -17.33
C ARG A 8 5.68 -21.58 -18.80
N SER A 9 4.61 -21.65 -19.59
CA SER A 9 4.70 -21.82 -21.04
C SER A 9 5.39 -20.65 -21.72
N LEU A 10 5.11 -19.42 -21.28
CA LEU A 10 5.74 -18.20 -21.81
C LEU A 10 7.26 -18.12 -21.58
N ARG A 11 7.81 -18.91 -20.65
CA ARG A 11 9.26 -19.01 -20.40
C ARG A 11 9.96 -19.92 -21.41
N GLY A 12 9.21 -20.68 -22.21
CA GLY A 12 9.75 -21.58 -23.22
C GLY A 12 10.15 -20.90 -24.51
N ASP A 13 10.74 -21.67 -25.39
CA ASP A 13 11.06 -21.25 -26.75
C ASP A 13 9.79 -21.41 -27.61
N LEU A 14 9.16 -20.29 -27.99
CA LEU A 14 7.85 -20.24 -28.62
C LEU A 14 7.92 -19.51 -29.95
N GLU A 15 7.18 -19.98 -30.94
CA GLU A 15 6.95 -19.23 -32.16
C GLU A 15 6.19 -17.92 -31.87
N PRO A 16 6.44 -16.84 -32.63
CA PRO A 16 5.83 -15.53 -32.38
C PRO A 16 4.29 -15.57 -32.26
N GLY A 17 3.62 -16.39 -33.05
CA GLY A 17 2.16 -16.55 -32.99
C GLY A 17 1.66 -17.24 -31.73
N GLU A 18 2.36 -18.26 -31.26
CA GLU A 18 2.04 -18.97 -29.99
C GLU A 18 2.27 -18.07 -28.79
N ARG A 19 3.38 -17.31 -28.79
CA ARG A 19 3.67 -16.32 -27.75
C ARG A 19 2.59 -15.25 -27.62
N GLN A 20 2.10 -14.75 -28.77
CA GLN A 20 1.01 -13.77 -28.78
C GLN A 20 -0.28 -14.35 -28.16
N GLN A 21 -0.67 -15.56 -28.56
CA GLN A 21 -1.86 -16.21 -28.01
C GLN A 21 -1.77 -16.44 -26.50
N LEU A 22 -0.59 -16.83 -26.01
CA LEU A 22 -0.38 -17.01 -24.57
C LEU A 22 -0.38 -15.68 -23.81
N ASN A 23 0.17 -14.61 -24.37
CA ASN A 23 0.08 -13.27 -23.78
C ASN A 23 -1.37 -12.78 -23.70
N ASP A 24 -2.15 -12.97 -24.77
CA ASP A 24 -3.57 -12.60 -24.80
C ASP A 24 -4.35 -13.40 -23.72
N ARG A 25 -4.05 -14.71 -23.59
CA ARG A 25 -4.66 -15.55 -22.57
C ARG A 25 -4.24 -15.16 -21.14
N GLN A 26 -2.98 -14.81 -20.94
CA GLN A 26 -2.50 -14.30 -19.66
C GLN A 26 -3.29 -13.05 -19.25
N HIS A 27 -3.38 -12.09 -20.15
CA HIS A 27 -4.10 -10.84 -19.91
C HIS A 27 -5.60 -11.07 -19.60
N GLU A 28 -6.26 -11.98 -20.32
CA GLU A 28 -7.65 -12.36 -20.07
C GLU A 28 -7.83 -12.97 -18.67
N LEU A 29 -6.91 -13.85 -18.26
CA LEU A 29 -6.94 -14.48 -16.94
C LEU A 29 -6.68 -13.47 -15.82
N GLU A 30 -5.72 -12.57 -16.00
CA GLU A 30 -5.42 -11.50 -15.05
C GLU A 30 -6.62 -10.56 -14.86
N GLN A 31 -7.26 -10.13 -15.96
CA GLN A 31 -8.49 -9.33 -15.88
C GLN A 31 -9.60 -10.04 -15.11
N ARG A 32 -9.82 -11.32 -15.40
CA ARG A 32 -10.84 -12.10 -14.71
C ARG A 32 -10.55 -12.30 -13.21
N ILE A 33 -9.27 -12.44 -12.84
CA ILE A 33 -8.86 -12.51 -11.44
C ILE A 33 -9.17 -11.17 -10.75
N HIS A 34 -8.83 -10.04 -11.36
CA HIS A 34 -9.15 -8.72 -10.83
C HIS A 34 -10.66 -8.50 -10.64
N GLU A 35 -11.49 -8.86 -11.61
CA GLU A 35 -12.95 -8.75 -11.50
C GLU A 35 -13.51 -9.57 -10.32
N ILE A 36 -12.96 -10.77 -10.10
CA ILE A 36 -13.34 -11.63 -8.97
C ILE A 36 -12.88 -11.01 -7.65
N GLU A 37 -11.64 -10.54 -7.57
CA GLU A 37 -11.08 -9.90 -6.38
C GLU A 37 -11.89 -8.64 -6.01
N ASP A 38 -12.18 -7.77 -6.97
CA ASP A 38 -12.99 -6.57 -6.77
C ASP A 38 -14.38 -6.90 -6.22
N SER A 39 -15.03 -7.94 -6.78
CA SER A 39 -16.34 -8.39 -6.28
C SER A 39 -16.27 -8.88 -4.83
N TYR A 40 -15.23 -9.62 -4.45
CA TYR A 40 -15.03 -10.05 -3.07
C TYR A 40 -14.68 -8.90 -2.14
N LEU A 41 -13.86 -7.94 -2.58
CA LEU A 41 -13.53 -6.75 -1.79
C LEU A 41 -14.78 -5.92 -1.51
N ASP A 42 -15.66 -5.73 -2.49
CA ASP A 42 -16.95 -5.04 -2.32
C ASP A 42 -17.84 -5.76 -1.31
N GLU A 43 -17.89 -7.09 -1.36
CA GLU A 43 -18.70 -7.90 -0.43
C GLU A 43 -18.20 -7.79 1.01
N ILE A 44 -16.88 -7.88 1.25
CA ILE A 44 -16.30 -7.84 2.59
C ILE A 44 -16.03 -6.42 3.12
N GLN A 45 -16.19 -5.38 2.30
CA GLN A 45 -15.88 -3.99 2.66
C GLN A 45 -16.51 -3.56 4.00
N PRO A 46 -17.80 -3.79 4.28
CA PRO A 46 -18.40 -3.36 5.55
C PRO A 46 -17.74 -4.03 6.76
N GLU A 47 -17.41 -5.31 6.65
CA GLU A 47 -16.75 -6.07 7.71
C GLU A 47 -15.30 -5.59 7.92
N ALA A 48 -14.55 -5.44 6.84
CA ALA A 48 -13.17 -4.94 6.88
C ALA A 48 -13.09 -3.54 7.52
N PHE A 49 -14.02 -2.64 7.18
CA PHE A 49 -14.09 -1.30 7.75
C PHE A 49 -14.47 -1.33 9.23
N ALA A 50 -15.37 -2.23 9.62
CA ALA A 50 -15.73 -2.45 11.03
C ALA A 50 -14.52 -2.97 11.84
N VAL A 51 -13.74 -3.89 11.26
CA VAL A 51 -12.51 -4.42 11.86
C VAL A 51 -11.48 -3.30 12.07
N VAL A 52 -11.25 -2.44 11.08
CA VAL A 52 -10.36 -1.27 11.21
C VAL A 52 -10.84 -0.33 12.31
N LYS A 53 -12.14 -0.01 12.34
CA LYS A 53 -12.72 0.86 13.39
C LYS A 53 -12.55 0.26 14.79
N ASP A 54 -12.76 -1.05 14.95
CA ASP A 54 -12.58 -1.74 16.23
C ASP A 54 -11.10 -1.81 16.63
N ALA A 55 -10.18 -2.04 15.69
CA ALA A 55 -8.74 -1.97 15.94
C ALA A 55 -8.32 -0.59 16.44
N CYS A 56 -8.75 0.47 15.76
CA CYS A 56 -8.51 1.85 16.20
C CYS A 56 -9.01 2.08 17.64
N ARG A 57 -10.20 1.62 17.96
CA ARG A 57 -10.78 1.72 19.33
C ARG A 57 -9.96 0.97 20.38
N ARG A 58 -9.45 -0.22 20.06
CA ARG A 58 -8.62 -1.05 20.96
C ARG A 58 -7.23 -0.48 21.18
N LEU A 59 -6.74 0.32 20.24
CA LEU A 59 -5.44 0.99 20.32
C LEU A 59 -5.49 2.29 21.15
N VAL A 60 -6.67 2.86 21.44
CA VAL A 60 -6.78 4.10 22.23
C VAL A 60 -6.01 3.99 23.55
N GLY A 61 -5.16 4.98 23.83
CA GLY A 61 -4.27 5.05 24.97
C GLY A 61 -2.93 4.31 24.81
N ARG A 62 -2.71 3.61 23.70
CA ARG A 62 -1.38 3.08 23.36
C ARG A 62 -0.54 4.16 22.69
N SER A 63 0.77 4.10 22.93
CA SER A 63 1.72 5.07 22.37
C SER A 63 2.83 4.36 21.61
N TRP A 64 3.32 5.00 20.56
CA TRP A 64 4.49 4.55 19.81
C TRP A 64 5.26 5.72 19.19
N GLU A 65 6.43 5.42 18.65
CA GLU A 65 7.28 6.43 18.04
C GLU A 65 6.71 6.92 16.71
N VAL A 66 6.66 8.24 16.51
CA VAL A 66 6.32 8.91 15.26
C VAL A 66 7.33 10.03 15.02
N VAL A 67 8.24 9.83 14.08
CA VAL A 67 9.27 10.82 13.64
C VAL A 67 10.05 11.44 14.82
N GLY A 68 10.56 10.58 15.73
CA GLY A 68 11.39 10.98 16.88
C GLY A 68 10.60 11.54 18.08
N GLY A 69 9.27 11.56 18.02
CA GLY A 69 8.37 11.82 19.13
C GLY A 69 7.62 10.56 19.56
N THR A 70 6.97 10.59 20.70
CA THR A 70 6.04 9.55 21.14
C THR A 70 4.63 10.09 21.02
N GLU A 71 3.79 9.44 20.21
CA GLU A 71 2.41 9.83 20.00
C GLU A 71 1.46 8.81 20.63
N GLU A 72 0.45 9.30 21.36
CA GLU A 72 -0.61 8.47 21.92
C GLU A 72 -1.74 8.35 20.88
N TRP A 73 -2.20 7.13 20.64
CA TRP A 73 -3.33 6.90 19.75
C TRP A 73 -4.66 7.25 20.44
N PHE A 74 -5.41 8.13 19.84
CA PHE A 74 -6.73 8.57 20.33
C PHE A 74 -7.83 8.52 19.25
N MET A 75 -7.49 8.16 18.01
CA MET A 75 -8.39 8.30 16.88
C MET A 75 -9.25 7.04 16.70
N VAL A 76 -10.54 7.27 16.52
CA VAL A 76 -11.50 6.26 16.05
C VAL A 76 -12.28 6.85 14.90
N PRO A 77 -12.32 6.22 13.72
CA PRO A 77 -13.00 6.78 12.57
C PRO A 77 -14.48 7.08 12.82
N TYR A 78 -14.91 8.28 12.42
CA TYR A 78 -16.33 8.63 12.34
C TYR A 78 -16.97 7.96 11.11
N ASP A 79 -18.30 7.80 11.12
CA ASP A 79 -19.01 7.17 10.00
C ASP A 79 -18.82 7.90 8.68
N VAL A 80 -18.75 9.26 8.71
CA VAL A 80 -18.45 10.07 7.52
C VAL A 80 -17.04 9.80 6.97
N GLN A 81 -16.07 9.48 7.82
CA GLN A 81 -14.72 9.12 7.39
C GLN A 81 -14.68 7.73 6.75
N LEU A 82 -15.44 6.78 7.28
CA LEU A 82 -15.63 5.46 6.64
C LEU A 82 -16.33 5.60 5.29
N TYR A 83 -17.32 6.48 5.18
CA TYR A 83 -17.94 6.80 3.89
C TYR A 83 -16.92 7.37 2.89
N GLY A 84 -16.04 8.30 3.32
CA GLY A 84 -14.93 8.79 2.51
C GLY A 84 -13.99 7.65 2.05
N GLY A 85 -13.71 6.70 2.92
CA GLY A 85 -12.95 5.48 2.59
C GLY A 85 -13.62 4.62 1.51
N THR A 86 -14.96 4.49 1.54
CA THR A 86 -15.73 3.80 0.49
C THR A 86 -15.60 4.50 -0.86
N VAL A 87 -15.63 5.84 -0.87
CA VAL A 87 -15.42 6.63 -2.10
C VAL A 87 -14.03 6.39 -2.67
N LEU A 88 -12.99 6.37 -1.83
CA LEU A 88 -11.61 6.10 -2.26
C LEU A 88 -11.45 4.66 -2.79
N HIS A 89 -12.02 3.66 -2.11
CA HIS A 89 -12.01 2.28 -2.59
C HIS A 89 -12.65 2.14 -3.99
N SER A 90 -13.72 2.89 -4.24
CA SER A 90 -14.41 2.91 -5.55
C SER A 90 -13.62 3.64 -6.66
N GLY A 91 -12.35 3.99 -6.46
CA GLY A 91 -11.51 4.67 -7.46
C GLY A 91 -11.93 6.12 -7.74
N LYS A 92 -12.54 6.80 -6.77
CA LYS A 92 -13.07 8.16 -6.91
C LYS A 92 -12.27 9.17 -6.08
N VAL A 93 -12.49 10.44 -6.36
CA VAL A 93 -11.91 11.55 -5.59
C VAL A 93 -12.83 11.87 -4.41
N ALA A 94 -12.24 11.91 -3.20
CA ALA A 94 -12.91 12.37 -1.99
C ALA A 94 -12.34 13.74 -1.62
N GLU A 95 -13.16 14.79 -1.73
CA GLU A 95 -12.79 16.13 -1.27
C GLU A 95 -13.09 16.26 0.22
N MET A 96 -12.07 16.63 0.99
CA MET A 96 -12.14 16.83 2.43
C MET A 96 -11.40 18.10 2.83
N ALA A 97 -11.99 18.92 3.69
CA ALA A 97 -11.35 20.11 4.20
C ALA A 97 -10.13 19.78 5.10
N THR A 98 -9.27 20.77 5.29
CA THR A 98 -8.12 20.65 6.20
C THR A 98 -8.62 20.39 7.63
N GLY A 99 -8.02 19.43 8.32
CA GLY A 99 -8.39 19.07 9.70
C GLY A 99 -9.50 18.02 9.83
N GLU A 100 -10.11 17.55 8.75
CA GLU A 100 -11.17 16.52 8.79
C GLU A 100 -10.64 15.07 8.91
N GLY A 101 -9.33 14.91 9.03
CA GLY A 101 -8.69 13.61 9.28
C GLY A 101 -8.51 12.76 8.03
N LYS A 102 -8.12 13.35 6.90
CA LYS A 102 -7.81 12.65 5.63
C LYS A 102 -6.91 11.44 5.81
N THR A 103 -5.86 11.57 6.63
CA THR A 103 -4.90 10.48 6.91
C THR A 103 -5.59 9.25 7.51
N LEU A 104 -6.57 9.46 8.41
CA LEU A 104 -7.34 8.36 9.00
C LEU A 104 -8.34 7.73 8.01
N VAL A 105 -8.91 8.54 7.10
CA VAL A 105 -9.84 8.06 6.06
C VAL A 105 -9.18 7.06 5.13
N ALA A 106 -7.90 7.23 4.81
CA ALA A 106 -7.13 6.33 3.95
C ALA A 106 -6.89 4.94 4.57
N VAL A 107 -6.99 4.80 5.90
CA VAL A 107 -6.63 3.55 6.58
C VAL A 107 -7.52 2.38 6.17
N ALA A 108 -8.84 2.57 6.17
CA ALA A 108 -9.78 1.48 5.89
C ALA A 108 -9.69 0.97 4.44
N PRO A 109 -9.67 1.82 3.39
CA PRO A 109 -9.52 1.33 2.02
C PRO A 109 -8.14 0.74 1.74
N LEU A 110 -7.05 1.23 2.35
CA LEU A 110 -5.73 0.60 2.23
C LEU A 110 -5.71 -0.78 2.88
N TYR A 111 -6.28 -0.94 4.08
CA TYR A 111 -6.43 -2.24 4.72
C TYR A 111 -7.20 -3.22 3.83
N LEU A 112 -8.38 -2.82 3.35
CA LEU A 112 -9.23 -3.65 2.51
C LEU A 112 -8.49 -4.16 1.26
N ASN A 113 -7.87 -3.25 0.50
CA ASN A 113 -7.19 -3.63 -0.74
C ASN A 113 -5.88 -4.40 -0.49
N ALA A 114 -5.23 -4.22 0.67
CA ALA A 114 -4.05 -5.00 1.06
C ALA A 114 -4.36 -6.48 1.31
N LEU A 115 -5.62 -6.84 1.61
CA LEU A 115 -6.04 -8.23 1.80
C LEU A 115 -5.85 -9.11 0.55
N THR A 116 -5.74 -8.51 -0.63
CA THR A 116 -5.38 -9.24 -1.87
C THR A 116 -3.96 -9.81 -1.84
N GLY A 117 -3.08 -9.33 -0.95
CA GLY A 117 -1.65 -9.66 -0.92
C GLY A 117 -0.83 -9.02 -2.03
N ARG A 118 -1.42 -8.22 -2.92
CA ARG A 118 -0.74 -7.56 -4.05
C ARG A 118 -0.04 -6.25 -3.66
N GLY A 119 -0.36 -5.72 -2.48
CA GLY A 119 0.19 -4.48 -1.96
C GLY A 119 -0.55 -3.23 -2.42
N CYS A 120 -0.49 -2.22 -1.56
CA CYS A 120 -1.13 -0.92 -1.77
C CYS A 120 -0.14 0.21 -1.58
N HIS A 121 -0.40 1.35 -2.22
CA HIS A 121 0.45 2.52 -2.11
C HIS A 121 -0.34 3.71 -1.58
N LEU A 122 0.25 4.47 -0.66
CA LEU A 122 -0.18 5.82 -0.33
C LEU A 122 0.89 6.80 -0.79
N ILE A 123 0.50 7.66 -1.72
CA ILE A 123 1.39 8.61 -2.39
C ILE A 123 1.12 10.00 -1.82
N THR A 124 2.16 10.62 -1.28
CA THR A 124 2.10 11.98 -0.76
C THR A 124 3.10 12.90 -1.48
N HIS A 125 3.08 14.20 -1.20
CA HIS A 125 3.91 15.15 -1.91
C HIS A 125 5.32 15.34 -1.32
N ASN A 126 5.61 14.89 -0.08
CA ASN A 126 6.94 15.02 0.50
C ASN A 126 7.33 13.86 1.43
N ASN A 127 8.65 13.69 1.61
CA ASN A 127 9.24 12.62 2.41
C ASN A 127 8.85 12.64 3.90
N TYR A 128 8.65 13.85 4.46
CA TYR A 128 8.26 13.98 5.86
C TYR A 128 6.86 13.42 6.09
N LEU A 129 5.89 13.79 5.25
CA LEU A 129 4.52 13.27 5.37
C LEU A 129 4.46 11.76 5.12
N ALA A 130 5.17 11.26 4.11
CA ALA A 130 5.25 9.82 3.87
C ALA A 130 5.72 9.07 5.12
N LYS A 131 6.77 9.55 5.77
CA LYS A 131 7.31 8.92 6.98
C LYS A 131 6.40 9.10 8.18
N ARG A 132 5.92 10.33 8.43
CA ARG A 132 5.03 10.64 9.56
C ARG A 132 3.76 9.80 9.53
N ASP A 133 3.08 9.79 8.38
CA ASP A 133 1.78 9.13 8.26
C ASP A 133 1.92 7.60 8.28
N ALA A 134 2.97 7.07 7.66
CA ALA A 134 3.29 5.65 7.78
C ALA A 134 3.57 5.24 9.22
N MET A 135 4.38 6.00 9.96
CA MET A 135 4.68 5.69 11.37
C MET A 135 3.45 5.85 12.25
N TRP A 136 2.60 6.84 11.99
CA TRP A 136 1.41 7.09 12.78
C TRP A 136 0.32 6.05 12.53
N MET A 137 -0.03 5.78 11.27
CA MET A 137 -1.07 4.80 10.89
C MET A 137 -0.56 3.37 10.91
N GLY A 138 0.75 3.18 10.81
CA GLY A 138 1.40 1.86 10.78
C GLY A 138 1.05 0.98 11.97
N GLY A 139 0.86 1.57 13.15
CA GLY A 139 0.41 0.84 14.33
C GLY A 139 -0.94 0.15 14.14
N VAL A 140 -1.87 0.77 13.40
CA VAL A 140 -3.19 0.17 13.11
C VAL A 140 -3.04 -1.00 12.15
N TYR A 141 -2.31 -0.83 11.05
CA TYR A 141 -2.08 -1.90 10.07
C TYR A 141 -1.37 -3.08 10.69
N ASN A 142 -0.32 -2.81 11.46
CA ASN A 142 0.45 -3.85 12.13
C ASN A 142 -0.37 -4.59 13.18
N TYR A 143 -1.22 -3.89 13.94
CA TYR A 143 -2.17 -4.51 14.87
C TYR A 143 -3.15 -5.46 14.13
N LEU A 144 -3.45 -5.16 12.87
CA LEU A 144 -4.29 -5.97 11.98
C LEU A 144 -3.51 -7.05 11.20
N GLY A 145 -2.21 -7.21 11.46
CA GLY A 145 -1.40 -8.27 10.87
C GLY A 145 -0.68 -7.89 9.57
N LEU A 146 -0.71 -6.61 9.16
CA LEU A 146 -0.08 -6.15 7.92
C LEU A 146 1.30 -5.53 8.18
N SER A 147 2.16 -5.65 7.17
CA SER A 147 3.45 -4.96 7.09
C SER A 147 3.32 -3.59 6.44
N VAL A 148 4.20 -2.65 6.83
CA VAL A 148 4.22 -1.30 6.27
C VAL A 148 5.62 -0.92 5.81
N GLY A 149 5.75 -0.48 4.56
CA GLY A 149 6.97 0.04 3.97
C GLY A 149 6.96 1.56 3.83
N ILE A 150 8.12 2.18 3.93
CA ILE A 150 8.33 3.61 3.67
C ILE A 150 9.48 3.75 2.68
N ILE A 151 9.25 4.46 1.59
CA ILE A 151 10.30 4.84 0.63
C ILE A 151 10.69 6.29 0.87
N GLN A 152 11.99 6.55 0.96
CA GLN A 152 12.54 7.88 1.25
C GLN A 152 13.61 8.27 0.23
N ASP A 153 13.83 9.56 0.07
CA ASP A 153 15.04 10.08 -0.57
C ASP A 153 16.15 10.22 0.48
N ALA A 154 17.08 9.29 0.53
CA ALA A 154 18.18 9.30 1.47
C ALA A 154 19.06 10.58 1.36
N ARG A 155 19.15 11.20 0.16
CA ARG A 155 19.92 12.42 -0.06
C ARG A 155 19.26 13.63 0.61
N GLN A 156 17.92 13.67 0.65
CA GLN A 156 17.16 14.75 1.28
C GLN A 156 16.99 14.52 2.78
N THR A 157 16.79 13.28 3.20
CA THR A 157 16.48 12.94 4.59
C THR A 157 17.70 12.68 5.45
N GLY A 158 18.85 12.36 4.84
CA GLY A 158 20.08 11.96 5.53
C GLY A 158 19.97 10.62 6.28
N GLY A 159 18.89 9.89 6.09
CA GLY A 159 18.62 8.60 6.72
C GLY A 159 18.73 7.42 5.75
N ALA A 160 18.08 6.30 6.07
CA ALA A 160 17.96 5.17 5.16
C ALA A 160 17.05 5.50 3.97
N GLU A 161 17.28 4.81 2.85
CA GLU A 161 16.45 4.97 1.64
C GLU A 161 15.05 4.32 1.78
N ALA A 162 14.90 3.42 2.72
CA ALA A 162 13.64 2.79 3.04
C ALA A 162 13.58 2.29 4.49
N TYR A 163 12.36 2.07 4.96
CA TYR A 163 12.07 1.48 6.27
C TYR A 163 10.93 0.48 6.14
N VAL A 164 10.93 -0.55 7.01
CA VAL A 164 9.85 -1.54 7.08
C VAL A 164 9.42 -1.76 8.53
N LEU A 165 8.13 -1.78 8.75
CA LEU A 165 7.48 -2.35 9.92
C LEU A 165 6.98 -3.74 9.49
N PRO A 166 7.64 -4.84 9.89
CA PRO A 166 7.26 -6.19 9.45
C PRO A 166 5.90 -6.58 10.00
N ALA A 167 5.19 -7.47 9.28
CA ALA A 167 3.97 -8.08 9.81
C ALA A 167 4.30 -8.84 11.11
N PRO A 168 3.47 -8.74 12.14
CA PRO A 168 3.74 -9.36 13.43
C PRO A 168 3.43 -10.86 13.41
N ASP A 169 4.25 -11.66 14.11
CA ASP A 169 3.96 -13.08 14.39
C ASP A 169 2.86 -13.26 15.46
N ALA A 170 2.62 -12.22 16.27
CA ALA A 170 1.62 -12.17 17.33
C ALA A 170 1.17 -10.72 17.55
N VAL A 171 0.15 -10.49 18.41
CA VAL A 171 -0.31 -9.13 18.74
C VAL A 171 0.87 -8.28 19.23
N PRO A 172 1.23 -7.21 18.49
CA PRO A 172 2.44 -6.45 18.76
C PRO A 172 2.35 -5.67 20.09
N GLN A 173 3.47 -5.61 20.79
CA GLN A 173 3.62 -4.80 22.01
C GLN A 173 4.15 -3.39 21.71
N GLY A 174 4.76 -3.21 20.53
CA GLY A 174 5.27 -1.95 20.02
C GLY A 174 5.35 -1.98 18.50
N PHE A 175 5.55 -0.82 17.90
CA PHE A 175 5.57 -0.64 16.44
C PHE A 175 6.87 0.06 16.05
N GLU A 176 7.89 -0.72 15.70
CA GLU A 176 9.23 -0.20 15.39
C GLU A 176 9.59 -0.42 13.93
N PHE A 177 9.80 0.68 13.20
CA PHE A 177 10.29 0.66 11.83
C PHE A 177 11.79 0.44 11.80
N GLN A 178 12.22 -0.52 10.98
CA GLN A 178 13.62 -0.87 10.79
C GLN A 178 14.12 -0.36 9.43
N PRO A 179 15.38 0.12 9.32
CA PRO A 179 15.97 0.41 8.02
C PRO A 179 15.96 -0.81 7.11
N ALA A 180 15.64 -0.60 5.84
CA ALA A 180 15.51 -1.65 4.84
C ALA A 180 16.01 -1.15 3.48
N ASN A 181 16.14 -2.04 2.52
CA ASN A 181 16.31 -1.67 1.13
C ASN A 181 14.96 -1.43 0.45
N ARG A 182 14.98 -0.78 -0.74
CA ARG A 182 13.75 -0.44 -1.47
C ARG A 182 12.89 -1.66 -1.79
N ARG A 183 13.51 -2.75 -2.22
CA ARG A 183 12.78 -3.98 -2.58
C ARG A 183 12.04 -4.59 -1.38
N GLU A 184 12.67 -4.59 -0.21
CA GLU A 184 12.02 -5.03 1.04
C GLU A 184 10.84 -4.13 1.40
N ALA A 185 11.00 -2.82 1.26
CA ALA A 185 9.91 -1.89 1.54
C ALA A 185 8.75 -2.00 0.55
N TYR A 186 9.04 -2.18 -0.75
CA TYR A 186 7.98 -2.43 -1.75
C TYR A 186 7.32 -3.81 -1.59
N ALA A 187 7.97 -4.76 -0.93
CA ALA A 187 7.36 -6.06 -0.60
C ALA A 187 6.34 -5.99 0.54
N ALA A 188 6.30 -4.91 1.30
CA ALA A 188 5.31 -4.71 2.37
C ALA A 188 3.87 -4.61 1.82
N ASP A 189 2.87 -4.92 2.65
CA ASP A 189 1.46 -4.89 2.26
C ASP A 189 0.97 -3.48 1.94
N ILE A 190 1.46 -2.47 2.67
CA ILE A 190 1.14 -1.05 2.44
C ILE A 190 2.43 -0.25 2.37
N VAL A 191 2.59 0.55 1.31
CA VAL A 191 3.81 1.34 1.06
C VAL A 191 3.47 2.82 1.01
N TYR A 192 4.17 3.60 1.81
CA TYR A 192 4.11 5.06 1.81
C TYR A 192 5.31 5.63 1.06
N ALA A 193 5.06 6.49 0.08
CA ALA A 193 6.11 7.10 -0.72
C ALA A 193 5.70 8.46 -1.28
N THR A 194 6.66 9.19 -1.83
CA THR A 194 6.36 10.36 -2.66
C THR A 194 6.19 9.97 -4.12
N LYS A 195 5.46 10.79 -4.90
CA LYS A 195 5.31 10.60 -6.35
C LYS A 195 6.65 10.46 -7.07
N ASP A 196 7.62 11.29 -6.66
CA ASP A 196 8.92 11.33 -7.32
C ASP A 196 9.69 10.03 -7.08
N GLN A 197 9.65 9.48 -5.85
CA GLN A 197 10.32 8.22 -5.54
C GLN A 197 9.71 7.05 -6.31
N ILE A 198 8.38 6.92 -6.31
CA ILE A 198 7.70 5.86 -7.08
C ILE A 198 7.97 6.01 -8.58
N GLY A 199 7.92 7.24 -9.11
CA GLY A 199 8.17 7.50 -10.53
C GLY A 199 9.60 7.19 -10.96
N PHE A 200 10.60 7.58 -10.15
CA PHE A 200 12.00 7.24 -10.44
C PHE A 200 12.27 5.74 -10.32
N ASP A 201 11.73 5.09 -9.28
CA ASP A 201 11.88 3.64 -9.13
C ASP A 201 11.24 2.89 -10.29
N TYR A 202 10.06 3.33 -10.78
CA TYR A 202 9.43 2.78 -11.98
C TYR A 202 10.33 2.91 -13.21
N LEU A 203 10.96 4.08 -13.40
CA LEU A 203 11.87 4.28 -14.53
C LEU A 203 13.11 3.37 -14.40
N TYR A 204 13.71 3.27 -13.22
CA TYR A 204 14.86 2.39 -12.98
C TYR A 204 14.50 0.92 -13.19
N ASP A 205 13.35 0.47 -12.71
CA ASP A 205 12.87 -0.90 -12.88
C ASP A 205 12.65 -1.25 -14.36
N ASN A 206 12.11 -0.30 -15.16
CA ASN A 206 11.96 -0.48 -16.61
C ASN A 206 13.28 -0.47 -17.40
N MET A 207 14.36 0.06 -16.83
CA MET A 207 15.71 0.00 -17.40
C MET A 207 16.51 -1.20 -16.88
N ALA A 208 15.96 -1.97 -15.93
CA ALA A 208 16.64 -3.10 -15.34
C ALA A 208 16.84 -4.22 -16.37
N THR A 209 18.07 -4.70 -16.49
CA THR A 209 18.42 -5.83 -17.37
C THR A 209 18.29 -7.20 -16.68
N ARG A 210 18.07 -7.20 -15.37
CA ARG A 210 17.95 -8.40 -14.53
C ARG A 210 16.78 -8.23 -13.56
N ARG A 211 16.01 -9.30 -13.34
CA ARG A 211 14.85 -9.31 -12.45
C ARG A 211 15.19 -9.02 -10.98
N ASP A 212 16.38 -9.38 -10.53
CA ASP A 212 16.86 -9.09 -9.16
C ASP A 212 17.18 -7.61 -8.92
N HIS A 213 17.22 -6.80 -9.98
CA HIS A 213 17.36 -5.34 -9.90
C HIS A 213 16.01 -4.60 -9.86
N ILE A 214 14.89 -5.29 -10.06
CA ILE A 214 13.55 -4.69 -9.97
C ILE A 214 13.17 -4.58 -8.50
N SER A 215 12.77 -3.38 -8.10
CA SER A 215 12.40 -3.07 -6.71
C SER A 215 10.90 -3.15 -6.47
N GLN A 216 10.09 -2.64 -7.43
CA GLN A 216 8.65 -2.57 -7.30
C GLN A 216 7.98 -3.92 -7.63
N ARG A 217 6.82 -4.13 -7.04
CA ARG A 217 5.87 -5.18 -7.44
C ARG A 217 4.91 -4.61 -8.49
N GLU A 218 4.03 -5.45 -9.01
CA GLU A 218 2.89 -5.00 -9.82
C GLU A 218 2.03 -4.00 -9.04
N PHE A 219 1.49 -3.01 -9.77
CA PHE A 219 0.59 -2.03 -9.18
C PHE A 219 -0.81 -2.61 -9.04
N ASN A 220 -1.36 -2.49 -7.83
CA ASN A 220 -2.70 -2.99 -7.53
C ASN A 220 -3.63 -1.82 -7.15
N PHE A 221 -3.36 -1.16 -6.03
CA PHE A 221 -4.18 -0.07 -5.52
C PHE A 221 -3.32 1.08 -5.01
N ALA A 222 -3.75 2.31 -5.29
CA ALA A 222 -3.07 3.49 -4.77
C ALA A 222 -4.05 4.58 -4.34
N ILE A 223 -3.74 5.23 -3.23
CA ILE A 223 -4.35 6.48 -2.80
C ILE A 223 -3.33 7.60 -3.01
N VAL A 224 -3.75 8.66 -3.69
CA VAL A 224 -2.96 9.87 -3.90
C VAL A 224 -3.49 10.95 -2.98
N ASP A 225 -2.72 11.31 -1.94
CA ASP A 225 -3.07 12.39 -1.03
C ASP A 225 -2.61 13.73 -1.61
N GLU A 226 -3.38 14.80 -1.35
CA GLU A 226 -3.13 16.15 -1.88
C GLU A 226 -2.94 16.16 -3.41
N VAL A 227 -3.88 15.53 -4.11
CA VAL A 227 -3.84 15.28 -5.55
C VAL A 227 -3.65 16.55 -6.40
N ASP A 228 -4.15 17.68 -5.96
CA ASP A 228 -3.95 19.00 -6.54
C ASP A 228 -2.46 19.39 -6.59
N SER A 229 -1.69 19.09 -5.55
CA SER A 229 -0.24 19.34 -5.51
C SER A 229 0.58 18.30 -6.29
N ILE A 230 -0.04 17.22 -6.74
CA ILE A 230 0.64 16.11 -7.42
C ILE A 230 0.36 16.11 -8.93
N LEU A 231 -0.87 16.41 -9.35
CA LEU A 231 -1.32 16.28 -10.73
C LEU A 231 -1.44 17.63 -11.48
N ILE A 232 -1.30 18.77 -10.82
CA ILE A 232 -1.46 20.12 -11.43
C ILE A 232 -0.15 20.89 -11.41
#